data_3739950c21b2d56540dfee1dd10dbf86
#
_entry.id   3739950c21b2d56540dfee1dd10dbf86
#
_cell.length_a   1.000
_cell.length_b   1.000
_cell.length_c   1.000
_cell.angle_alpha   90.00
_cell.angle_beta   90.00
_cell.angle_gamma   90.00
#
_symmetry.space_group_name_H-M   'P 1'
#
loop_
_entity.id
_entity.type
_entity.pdbx_description
1 polymer ?
#
loop_
_entity_poly.entity_id
_entity_poly.type
_entity_poly.pdbx_seq_one_letter_code
_entity_poly.pdbx_strand_id
1 'polypeptide(L)'
;RDVERSRGLGDVYKRQVEHVAADIIVNANESNYNLPRPIEQAVAAKLAGFPFNRYPPMQAETLRGLIAEDLALDADNIRIGNGSSELLQMACYAFGGNGRKIAFPYPSFSMYGVYTKLADSIAAPYPLTLAGYVDPDKVIEFCRAEQPALLIVCNPNNPTGNYNPLEVMEKILANVSCPVVMDEAYMEFAKGSGVDPQDLRPLNKLKLVAGSTLALTGKYSNFMCLRTFSKAYGLAGLRVGLSLI
;
A
#
# COMPACT_ATOMS: atom_id res chain seq x y z
N ARG A 1 -2.41 -29.65 -23.12
CA ARG A 1 -3.09 -28.75 -24.11
C ARG A 1 -4.02 -27.72 -23.47
N ASP A 2 -4.27 -27.76 -22.18
CA ASP A 2 -5.13 -26.79 -21.46
C ASP A 2 -4.39 -25.59 -20.84
N VAL A 3 -3.07 -25.58 -20.93
CA VAL A 3 -2.23 -24.50 -20.32
C VAL A 3 -2.15 -23.23 -21.19
N GLU A 4 -2.42 -23.34 -22.48
CA GLU A 4 -2.32 -22.19 -23.40
C GLU A 4 -3.58 -21.31 -23.49
N ARG A 5 -4.73 -21.80 -23.04
CA ARG A 5 -5.98 -21.02 -23.06
C ARG A 5 -6.22 -20.13 -21.84
N SER A 6 -5.40 -20.20 -20.81
CA SER A 6 -5.61 -19.45 -19.57
C SER A 6 -4.77 -18.16 -19.46
N ARG A 7 -4.22 -17.64 -20.54
CA ARG A 7 -3.53 -16.35 -20.56
C ARG A 7 -4.47 -15.13 -20.50
N GLY A 8 -5.72 -15.35 -20.15
CA GLY A 8 -6.74 -14.32 -19.99
C GLY A 8 -7.16 -14.12 -18.54
N LEU A 9 -8.33 -13.54 -18.37
CA LEU A 9 -8.99 -13.23 -17.09
C LEU A 9 -9.06 -14.42 -16.10
N GLY A 10 -8.95 -15.66 -16.55
CA GLY A 10 -9.01 -16.86 -15.71
C GLY A 10 -7.89 -16.98 -14.67
N ASP A 11 -6.67 -16.46 -14.94
CA ASP A 11 -5.58 -16.46 -13.95
C ASP A 11 -5.79 -15.40 -12.86
N VAL A 12 -6.51 -14.33 -13.16
CA VAL A 12 -6.89 -13.30 -12.20
C VAL A 12 -7.95 -13.83 -11.23
N TYR A 13 -8.91 -14.60 -11.74
CA TYR A 13 -9.98 -15.22 -10.91
C TYR A 13 -9.46 -16.34 -10.01
N LYS A 14 -8.44 -17.11 -10.42
CA LYS A 14 -7.88 -18.20 -9.60
C LYS A 14 -7.17 -17.75 -8.32
N ARG A 15 -6.96 -16.44 -8.12
CA ARG A 15 -6.32 -15.87 -6.93
C ARG A 15 -7.28 -15.08 -6.04
N GLN A 16 -8.57 -15.16 -6.28
CA GLN A 16 -9.55 -14.68 -5.30
C GLN A 16 -9.41 -15.53 -4.03
N VAL A 17 -9.37 -14.85 -2.89
CA VAL A 17 -9.42 -15.52 -1.60
C VAL A 17 -10.74 -16.29 -1.55
N GLU A 18 -10.67 -17.61 -1.49
CA GLU A 18 -11.87 -18.43 -1.32
C GLU A 18 -12.56 -18.01 -0.02
N HIS A 19 -13.84 -17.63 -0.11
CA HIS A 19 -14.67 -17.44 1.06
C HIS A 19 -14.95 -18.82 1.68
N VAL A 20 -14.09 -19.23 2.58
CA VAL A 20 -14.30 -20.42 3.40
C VAL A 20 -15.16 -19.99 4.59
N ALA A 21 -16.29 -20.65 4.79
CA ALA A 21 -17.07 -20.47 6.01
C ALA A 21 -16.24 -20.97 7.21
N ALA A 22 -15.79 -20.06 8.04
CA ALA A 22 -14.99 -20.34 9.21
C ALA A 22 -15.41 -19.40 10.36
N ASP A 23 -15.38 -19.92 11.59
CA ASP A 23 -15.70 -19.15 12.78
C ASP A 23 -14.63 -18.08 13.08
N ILE A 24 -13.38 -18.33 12.65
CA ILE A 24 -12.25 -17.42 12.83
C ILE A 24 -11.57 -17.22 11.48
N ILE A 25 -11.53 -15.97 11.03
CA ILE A 25 -10.91 -15.56 9.75
C ILE A 25 -9.64 -14.77 10.05
N VAL A 26 -8.48 -15.29 9.62
CA VAL A 26 -7.16 -14.68 9.86
C VAL A 26 -6.29 -14.62 8.59
N ASN A 27 -6.89 -14.84 7.42
CA ASN A 27 -6.17 -15.00 6.14
C ASN A 27 -5.94 -13.70 5.35
N ALA A 28 -6.55 -12.58 5.76
CA ALA A 28 -6.50 -11.32 5.02
C ALA A 28 -5.99 -10.13 5.84
N ASN A 29 -5.52 -10.36 7.07
CA ASN A 29 -5.06 -9.30 7.98
C ASN A 29 -6.11 -8.20 8.17
N GLU A 30 -7.37 -8.60 8.33
CA GLU A 30 -8.48 -7.70 8.62
C GLU A 30 -8.60 -7.46 10.13
N SER A 31 -9.20 -6.33 10.51
CA SER A 31 -9.58 -6.09 11.90
C SER A 31 -10.72 -7.03 12.29
N ASN A 32 -10.61 -7.64 13.46
CA ASN A 32 -11.69 -8.41 14.07
C ASN A 32 -12.74 -7.53 14.80
N TYR A 33 -12.50 -6.21 14.86
CA TYR A 33 -13.43 -5.24 15.41
C TYR A 33 -14.10 -4.45 14.29
N ASN A 34 -15.41 -4.32 14.36
CA ASN A 34 -16.17 -3.41 13.52
C ASN A 34 -16.06 -1.97 14.04
N LEU A 35 -16.56 -1.03 13.27
CA LEU A 35 -16.65 0.37 13.69
C LEU A 35 -17.43 0.50 15.01
N PRO A 36 -17.01 1.39 15.91
CA PRO A 36 -17.82 1.73 17.09
C PRO A 36 -19.21 2.20 16.68
N ARG A 37 -20.24 1.78 17.41
CA ARG A 37 -21.64 2.12 17.12
C ARG A 37 -21.91 3.60 16.83
N PRO A 38 -21.35 4.58 17.56
CA PRO A 38 -21.57 5.99 17.24
C PRO A 38 -21.08 6.38 15.84
N ILE A 39 -19.97 5.76 15.39
CA ILE A 39 -19.43 6.00 14.04
C ILE A 39 -20.31 5.34 12.98
N GLU A 40 -20.76 4.10 13.19
CA GLU A 40 -21.71 3.44 12.30
C GLU A 40 -22.98 4.27 12.12
N GLN A 41 -23.55 4.80 13.21
CA GLN A 41 -24.73 5.65 13.19
C GLN A 41 -24.48 6.96 12.44
N ALA A 42 -23.32 7.58 12.63
CA ALA A 42 -22.95 8.80 11.91
C ALA A 42 -22.80 8.57 10.40
N VAL A 43 -22.22 7.43 10.00
CA VAL A 43 -22.11 7.01 8.60
C VAL A 43 -23.50 6.77 8.02
N ALA A 44 -24.35 6.01 8.69
CA ALA A 44 -25.72 5.73 8.26
C ALA A 44 -26.54 7.02 8.09
N ALA A 45 -26.42 7.96 9.03
CA ALA A 45 -27.10 9.26 8.95
C ALA A 45 -26.63 10.11 7.74
N LYS A 46 -25.33 10.04 7.41
CA LYS A 46 -24.77 10.74 6.23
C LYS A 46 -25.16 10.08 4.92
N LEU A 47 -25.38 8.77 4.92
CA LEU A 47 -25.86 8.05 3.73
C LEU A 47 -27.36 8.28 3.49
N ALA A 48 -28.13 8.58 4.53
CA ALA A 48 -29.52 8.98 4.37
C ALA A 48 -29.61 10.30 3.59
N GLY A 49 -30.21 10.25 2.39
CA GLY A 49 -30.31 11.42 1.50
C GLY A 49 -29.04 11.67 0.65
N PHE A 50 -28.06 10.78 0.67
CA PHE A 50 -26.92 10.87 -0.23
C PHE A 50 -27.36 10.73 -1.70
N PRO A 51 -26.88 11.59 -2.61
CA PRO A 51 -27.33 11.58 -4.00
C PRO A 51 -26.59 10.48 -4.80
N PHE A 52 -26.96 9.21 -4.60
CA PHE A 52 -26.33 8.06 -5.27
C PHE A 52 -26.41 8.10 -6.81
N ASN A 53 -27.30 8.93 -7.36
CA ASN A 53 -27.48 9.11 -8.79
C ASN A 53 -26.56 10.20 -9.39
N ARG A 54 -25.63 10.75 -8.62
CA ARG A 54 -24.67 11.76 -9.07
C ARG A 54 -23.25 11.24 -8.94
N TYR A 55 -22.40 11.67 -9.86
CA TYR A 55 -20.96 11.41 -9.72
C TYR A 55 -20.41 12.13 -8.49
N PRO A 56 -19.55 11.48 -7.71
CA PRO A 56 -18.82 12.15 -6.64
C PRO A 56 -17.81 13.15 -7.20
N PRO A 57 -17.25 14.03 -6.37
CA PRO A 57 -16.10 14.85 -6.74
C PRO A 57 -14.97 13.97 -7.28
N MET A 58 -14.42 14.34 -8.44
CA MET A 58 -13.51 13.45 -9.20
C MET A 58 -12.23 13.10 -8.46
N GLN A 59 -11.74 14.00 -7.61
CA GLN A 59 -10.50 13.81 -6.87
C GLN A 59 -10.71 13.62 -5.36
N ALA A 60 -11.95 13.36 -4.93
CA ALA A 60 -12.32 13.23 -3.52
C ALA A 60 -11.83 14.43 -2.67
N GLU A 61 -12.02 15.65 -3.16
CA GLU A 61 -11.43 16.89 -2.63
C GLU A 61 -11.68 17.08 -1.14
N THR A 62 -12.89 16.78 -0.66
CA THR A 62 -13.23 16.87 0.77
C THR A 62 -12.37 15.91 1.60
N LEU A 63 -12.23 14.66 1.15
CA LEU A 63 -11.44 13.66 1.87
C LEU A 63 -9.94 14.00 1.83
N ARG A 64 -9.45 14.45 0.68
CA ARG A 64 -8.06 14.93 0.53
C ARG A 64 -7.76 16.09 1.47
N GLY A 65 -8.67 17.05 1.57
CA GLY A 65 -8.53 18.21 2.49
C GLY A 65 -8.44 17.78 3.96
N LEU A 66 -9.31 16.87 4.40
CA LEU A 66 -9.26 16.33 5.76
C LEU A 66 -7.96 15.54 6.05
N ILE A 67 -7.50 14.75 5.09
CA ILE A 67 -6.23 14.02 5.22
C ILE A 67 -5.05 15.00 5.27
N ALA A 68 -5.06 16.03 4.43
CA ALA A 68 -4.03 17.06 4.39
C ALA A 68 -3.93 17.81 5.73
N GLU A 69 -5.08 18.16 6.31
CA GLU A 69 -5.14 18.78 7.64
C GLU A 69 -4.56 17.86 8.73
N ASP A 70 -4.99 16.58 8.77
CA ASP A 70 -4.53 15.62 9.77
C ASP A 70 -3.02 15.33 9.68
N LEU A 71 -2.45 15.32 8.47
CA LEU A 71 -1.04 15.02 8.24
C LEU A 71 -0.15 16.26 8.11
N ALA A 72 -0.72 17.46 8.13
CA ALA A 72 -0.04 18.73 7.87
C ALA A 72 0.72 18.73 6.51
N LEU A 73 0.05 18.24 5.46
CA LEU A 73 0.57 18.14 4.10
C LEU A 73 -0.29 18.94 3.13
N ASP A 74 0.24 19.19 1.93
CA ASP A 74 -0.54 19.78 0.85
C ASP A 74 -1.51 18.74 0.25
N ALA A 75 -2.78 19.12 0.11
CA ALA A 75 -3.80 18.26 -0.49
C ALA A 75 -3.46 17.88 -1.93
N ASP A 76 -2.69 18.69 -2.65
CA ASP A 76 -2.26 18.40 -4.01
C ASP A 76 -1.22 17.28 -4.10
N ASN A 77 -0.58 16.94 -3.01
CA ASN A 77 0.30 15.79 -2.92
C ASN A 77 -0.43 14.48 -2.58
N ILE A 78 -1.75 14.52 -2.36
CA ILE A 78 -2.54 13.36 -1.94
C ILE A 78 -3.38 12.85 -3.11
N ARG A 79 -3.36 11.54 -3.34
CA ARG A 79 -4.27 10.86 -4.27
C ARG A 79 -5.02 9.78 -3.51
N ILE A 80 -6.31 9.65 -3.82
CA ILE A 80 -7.19 8.64 -3.23
C ILE A 80 -7.45 7.56 -4.26
N GLY A 81 -7.46 6.31 -3.81
CA GLY A 81 -7.76 5.14 -4.64
C GLY A 81 -8.64 4.12 -3.93
N ASN A 82 -9.13 3.15 -4.68
CA ASN A 82 -9.91 2.02 -4.20
C ASN A 82 -9.02 1.03 -3.43
N GLY A 83 -8.61 1.44 -2.22
CA GLY A 83 -7.53 0.84 -1.46
C GLY A 83 -6.15 1.19 -2.03
N SER A 84 -5.09 0.97 -1.26
CA SER A 84 -3.71 1.12 -1.76
C SER A 84 -3.41 0.19 -2.94
N SER A 85 -4.20 -0.87 -3.11
CA SER A 85 -4.08 -1.83 -4.21
C SER A 85 -4.27 -1.20 -5.58
N GLU A 86 -5.27 -0.32 -5.75
CA GLU A 86 -5.47 0.39 -7.02
C GLU A 86 -4.30 1.32 -7.32
N LEU A 87 -3.86 2.09 -6.33
CA LEU A 87 -2.73 3.02 -6.49
C LEU A 87 -1.43 2.29 -6.83
N LEU A 88 -1.20 1.14 -6.21
CA LEU A 88 -0.06 0.27 -6.53
C LEU A 88 -0.15 -0.26 -7.96
N GLN A 89 -1.33 -0.71 -8.38
CA GLN A 89 -1.57 -1.17 -9.74
C GLN A 89 -1.38 -0.04 -10.76
N MET A 90 -1.88 1.16 -10.45
CA MET A 90 -1.67 2.35 -11.29
C MET A 90 -0.19 2.70 -11.42
N ALA A 91 0.60 2.62 -10.34
CA ALA A 91 2.05 2.81 -10.39
C ALA A 91 2.71 1.77 -11.31
N CYS A 92 2.32 0.50 -11.21
CA CYS A 92 2.83 -0.54 -12.12
C CYS A 92 2.48 -0.24 -13.58
N TYR A 93 1.29 0.26 -13.88
CA TYR A 93 0.90 0.65 -15.25
C TYR A 93 1.64 1.89 -15.74
N ALA A 94 1.83 2.89 -14.87
CA ALA A 94 2.46 4.15 -15.26
C ALA A 94 3.96 4.00 -15.59
N PHE A 95 4.66 3.18 -14.82
CA PHE A 95 6.12 3.02 -14.95
C PHE A 95 6.54 1.72 -15.64
N GLY A 96 5.69 0.69 -15.60
CA GLY A 96 5.94 -0.62 -16.22
C GLY A 96 5.63 -0.67 -17.70
N GLY A 97 5.23 -1.85 -18.16
CA GLY A 97 4.87 -2.15 -19.55
C GLY A 97 6.06 -2.53 -20.44
N ASN A 98 5.71 -3.10 -21.58
CA ASN A 98 6.64 -3.39 -22.67
C ASN A 98 7.99 -4.03 -22.24
N GLY A 99 7.92 -5.03 -21.36
CA GLY A 99 9.11 -5.74 -20.88
C GLY A 99 9.99 -4.98 -19.89
N ARG A 100 9.53 -3.83 -19.37
CA ARG A 100 10.24 -3.12 -18.30
C ARG A 100 10.20 -3.93 -17.01
N LYS A 101 11.28 -3.86 -16.23
CA LYS A 101 11.37 -4.57 -14.96
C LYS A 101 10.70 -3.77 -13.85
N ILE A 102 9.92 -4.47 -13.00
CA ILE A 102 9.43 -3.93 -11.72
C ILE A 102 10.08 -4.74 -10.60
N ALA A 103 10.86 -4.06 -9.76
CA ALA A 103 11.55 -4.65 -8.63
C ALA A 103 10.66 -4.61 -7.37
N PHE A 104 10.66 -5.70 -6.61
CA PHE A 104 9.92 -5.80 -5.34
C PHE A 104 10.59 -6.81 -4.40
N PRO A 105 10.37 -6.72 -3.07
CA PRO A 105 11.01 -7.62 -2.12
C PRO A 105 10.45 -9.05 -2.20
N TYR A 106 11.28 -10.04 -1.88
CA TYR A 106 10.86 -11.43 -1.76
C TYR A 106 11.54 -12.11 -0.56
N PRO A 107 10.79 -12.81 0.32
CA PRO A 107 9.32 -12.97 0.29
C PRO A 107 8.58 -11.69 0.71
N SER A 108 7.48 -11.37 0.00
CA SER A 108 6.65 -10.21 0.32
C SER A 108 5.21 -10.39 -0.21
N PHE A 109 4.43 -9.31 -0.23
CA PHE A 109 3.04 -9.31 -0.65
C PHE A 109 2.89 -9.81 -2.09
N SER A 110 2.18 -10.93 -2.25
CA SER A 110 2.09 -11.66 -3.52
C SER A 110 1.51 -10.85 -4.68
N MET A 111 0.74 -9.79 -4.37
CA MET A 111 0.12 -8.96 -5.39
C MET A 111 1.13 -8.09 -6.17
N TYR A 112 2.35 -7.87 -5.66
CA TYR A 112 3.38 -7.17 -6.44
C TYR A 112 3.68 -7.90 -7.76
N GLY A 113 3.88 -9.21 -7.69
CA GLY A 113 4.07 -10.02 -8.89
C GLY A 113 2.85 -10.07 -9.80
N VAL A 114 1.63 -10.04 -9.23
CA VAL A 114 0.38 -10.00 -10.01
C VAL A 114 0.25 -8.68 -10.77
N TYR A 115 0.43 -7.55 -10.10
CA TYR A 115 0.34 -6.22 -10.75
C TYR A 115 1.45 -6.01 -11.77
N THR A 116 2.65 -6.51 -11.49
CA THR A 116 3.75 -6.51 -12.46
C THR A 116 3.35 -7.24 -13.75
N LYS A 117 2.78 -8.43 -13.62
CA LYS A 117 2.32 -9.23 -14.77
C LYS A 117 1.15 -8.55 -15.51
N LEU A 118 0.18 -7.97 -14.78
CA LEU A 118 -0.93 -7.23 -15.38
C LEU A 118 -0.48 -5.98 -16.15
N ALA A 119 0.63 -5.37 -15.72
CA ALA A 119 1.25 -4.25 -16.41
C ALA A 119 2.15 -4.67 -17.59
N ASP A 120 2.10 -5.93 -18.02
CA ASP A 120 2.98 -6.47 -19.08
C ASP A 120 4.47 -6.20 -18.82
N SER A 121 4.87 -6.35 -17.55
CA SER A 121 6.22 -6.07 -17.07
C SER A 121 6.92 -7.35 -16.61
N ILE A 122 8.24 -7.28 -16.53
CA ILE A 122 9.08 -8.37 -16.05
C ILE A 122 9.23 -8.24 -14.52
N ALA A 123 8.89 -9.30 -13.79
CA ALA A 123 9.10 -9.36 -12.36
C ALA A 123 10.60 -9.49 -12.04
N ALA A 124 11.11 -8.59 -11.20
CA ALA A 124 12.49 -8.56 -10.74
C ALA A 124 12.53 -8.59 -9.19
N PRO A 125 12.23 -9.74 -8.56
CA PRO A 125 12.24 -9.84 -7.12
C PRO A 125 13.66 -9.73 -6.55
N TYR A 126 13.86 -8.88 -5.53
CA TYR A 126 15.09 -8.81 -4.78
C TYR A 126 14.95 -9.50 -3.41
N PRO A 127 16.00 -10.19 -2.91
CA PRO A 127 15.92 -10.92 -1.67
C PRO A 127 15.97 -10.00 -0.45
N LEU A 128 15.18 -10.32 0.57
CA LEU A 128 15.40 -9.84 1.93
C LEU A 128 16.55 -10.59 2.59
N THR A 129 17.07 -10.05 3.68
CA THR A 129 18.01 -10.79 4.54
C THR A 129 17.34 -12.05 5.11
N LEU A 130 18.12 -13.00 5.62
CA LEU A 130 17.58 -14.20 6.29
C LEU A 130 16.67 -13.86 7.48
N ALA A 131 16.89 -12.70 8.11
CA ALA A 131 16.06 -12.20 9.19
C ALA A 131 14.83 -11.40 8.69
N GLY A 132 14.62 -11.29 7.38
CA GLY A 132 13.45 -10.63 6.77
C GLY A 132 13.55 -9.11 6.65
N TYR A 133 14.73 -8.52 6.84
CA TYR A 133 14.96 -7.08 6.69
C TYR A 133 15.42 -6.71 5.27
N VAL A 134 15.20 -5.45 4.90
CA VAL A 134 15.79 -4.87 3.70
C VAL A 134 17.25 -4.54 3.97
N ASP A 135 18.14 -5.00 3.09
CA ASP A 135 19.53 -4.56 3.05
C ASP A 135 19.66 -3.44 2.02
N PRO A 136 19.84 -2.17 2.43
CA PRO A 136 19.80 -1.05 1.50
C PRO A 136 20.94 -1.09 0.47
N ASP A 137 22.12 -1.59 0.82
CA ASP A 137 23.26 -1.68 -0.11
C ASP A 137 22.99 -2.69 -1.22
N LYS A 138 22.42 -3.83 -0.86
CA LYS A 138 22.03 -4.86 -1.83
C LYS A 138 20.89 -4.40 -2.75
N VAL A 139 19.91 -3.66 -2.21
CA VAL A 139 18.82 -3.10 -3.04
C VAL A 139 19.37 -2.07 -4.02
N ILE A 140 20.29 -1.20 -3.59
CA ILE A 140 20.93 -0.20 -4.45
C ILE A 140 21.77 -0.89 -5.53
N GLU A 141 22.56 -1.91 -5.18
CA GLU A 141 23.34 -2.71 -6.12
C GLU A 141 22.43 -3.41 -7.14
N PHE A 142 21.35 -4.04 -6.64
CA PHE A 142 20.33 -4.67 -7.48
C PHE A 142 19.72 -3.69 -8.47
N CYS A 143 19.33 -2.50 -8.03
CA CYS A 143 18.78 -1.47 -8.92
C CYS A 143 19.80 -1.00 -9.98
N ARG A 144 21.08 -0.92 -9.64
CA ARG A 144 22.14 -0.59 -10.60
C ARG A 144 22.33 -1.68 -11.66
N ALA A 145 22.26 -2.94 -11.26
CA ALA A 145 22.41 -4.08 -12.16
C ALA A 145 21.17 -4.31 -13.03
N GLU A 146 20.00 -4.30 -12.44
CA GLU A 146 18.74 -4.69 -13.09
C GLU A 146 18.03 -3.53 -13.80
N GLN A 147 18.37 -2.27 -13.46
CA GLN A 147 17.76 -1.05 -14.02
C GLN A 147 16.22 -1.10 -14.03
N PRO A 148 15.56 -1.33 -12.88
CA PRO A 148 14.11 -1.42 -12.86
C PRO A 148 13.47 -0.08 -13.20
N ALA A 149 12.33 -0.13 -13.89
CA ALA A 149 11.51 1.05 -14.17
C ALA A 149 10.69 1.50 -12.96
N LEU A 150 10.50 0.61 -11.98
CA LEU A 150 9.84 0.85 -10.71
C LEU A 150 10.45 -0.04 -9.64
N LEU A 151 10.76 0.53 -8.48
CA LEU A 151 11.12 -0.19 -7.27
C LEU A 151 9.96 -0.12 -6.27
N ILE A 152 9.52 -1.26 -5.75
CA ILE A 152 8.56 -1.35 -4.66
C ILE A 152 9.31 -1.76 -3.40
N VAL A 153 9.08 -1.06 -2.30
CA VAL A 153 9.59 -1.40 -0.97
C VAL A 153 8.40 -1.52 -0.02
N CYS A 154 8.32 -2.63 0.71
CA CYS A 154 7.24 -2.88 1.68
C CYS A 154 7.80 -2.69 3.11
N ASN A 155 7.31 -1.69 3.81
CA ASN A 155 7.82 -1.35 5.14
C ASN A 155 6.73 -0.82 6.07
N PRO A 156 6.31 -1.58 7.10
CA PRO A 156 6.72 -2.95 7.44
C PRO A 156 6.37 -3.98 6.38
N ASN A 157 7.21 -5.02 6.24
CA ASN A 157 7.00 -6.04 5.22
C ASN A 157 5.88 -7.03 5.59
N ASN A 158 5.05 -7.36 4.64
CA ASN A 158 4.07 -8.45 4.73
C ASN A 158 4.58 -9.64 3.90
N PRO A 159 4.77 -10.87 4.44
CA PRO A 159 4.20 -11.36 5.70
C PRO A 159 5.15 -11.32 6.90
N THR A 160 6.41 -10.89 6.79
CA THR A 160 7.42 -11.08 7.83
C THR A 160 7.25 -10.14 9.03
N GLY A 161 6.51 -9.03 8.88
CA GLY A 161 6.28 -8.03 9.92
C GLY A 161 7.49 -7.16 10.26
N ASN A 162 8.61 -7.35 9.58
CA ASN A 162 9.83 -6.59 9.84
C ASN A 162 9.67 -5.12 9.42
N TYR A 163 10.05 -4.25 10.33
CA TYR A 163 10.15 -2.82 10.12
C TYR A 163 11.61 -2.39 9.97
N ASN A 164 11.92 -1.66 8.93
CA ASN A 164 13.22 -1.05 8.71
C ASN A 164 13.15 0.45 9.08
N PRO A 165 14.15 0.98 9.80
CA PRO A 165 14.19 2.39 10.19
C PRO A 165 14.17 3.35 8.98
N LEU A 166 13.75 4.59 9.23
CA LEU A 166 13.62 5.63 8.20
C LEU A 166 14.94 5.87 7.45
N GLU A 167 16.07 5.80 8.14
CA GLU A 167 17.41 6.01 7.59
C GLU A 167 17.74 4.95 6.52
N VAL A 168 17.25 3.72 6.69
CA VAL A 168 17.41 2.64 5.68
C VAL A 168 16.61 2.97 4.43
N MET A 169 15.36 3.45 4.58
CA MET A 169 14.51 3.85 3.47
C MET A 169 15.07 5.07 2.75
N GLU A 170 15.53 6.05 3.50
CA GLU A 170 16.15 7.26 2.96
C GLU A 170 17.43 6.93 2.18
N LYS A 171 18.27 6.03 2.69
CA LYS A 171 19.47 5.57 1.97
C LYS A 171 19.14 4.97 0.61
N ILE A 172 18.06 4.20 0.49
CA ILE A 172 17.61 3.66 -0.79
C ILE A 172 17.17 4.80 -1.70
N LEU A 173 16.26 5.68 -1.24
CA LEU A 173 15.73 6.79 -2.04
C LEU A 173 16.83 7.71 -2.58
N ALA A 174 17.83 8.00 -1.78
CA ALA A 174 18.95 8.87 -2.16
C ALA A 174 19.90 8.24 -3.20
N ASN A 175 19.86 6.92 -3.40
CA ASN A 175 20.86 6.21 -4.22
C ASN A 175 20.25 5.40 -5.39
N VAL A 176 18.94 5.47 -5.60
CA VAL A 176 18.28 4.88 -6.78
C VAL A 176 17.70 5.97 -7.67
N SER A 177 17.76 5.78 -8.97
CA SER A 177 17.28 6.75 -9.97
C SER A 177 15.85 6.44 -10.46
N CYS A 178 15.36 5.23 -10.24
CA CYS A 178 14.00 4.86 -10.63
C CYS A 178 12.96 5.40 -9.64
N PRO A 179 11.70 5.55 -10.06
CA PRO A 179 10.58 5.76 -9.17
C PRO A 179 10.48 4.67 -8.11
N VAL A 180 10.13 5.07 -6.88
CA VAL A 180 10.00 4.16 -5.74
C VAL A 180 8.60 4.24 -5.15
N VAL A 181 7.96 3.10 -4.95
CA VAL A 181 6.75 2.96 -4.15
C VAL A 181 7.14 2.44 -2.77
N MET A 182 6.90 3.24 -1.74
CA MET A 182 6.99 2.84 -0.33
C MET A 182 5.61 2.36 0.13
N ASP A 183 5.41 1.05 0.19
CA ASP A 183 4.16 0.47 0.67
C ASP A 183 4.18 0.40 2.20
N GLU A 184 3.49 1.34 2.82
CA GLU A 184 3.36 1.51 4.26
C GLU A 184 1.98 1.07 4.79
N ALA A 185 1.37 0.06 4.18
CA ALA A 185 0.04 -0.42 4.59
C ALA A 185 -0.04 -0.86 6.07
N TYR A 186 1.08 -1.14 6.71
CA TYR A 186 1.17 -1.60 8.10
C TYR A 186 1.96 -0.67 9.00
N MET A 187 2.22 0.56 8.59
CA MET A 187 3.13 1.48 9.29
C MET A 187 2.63 1.84 10.70
N GLU A 188 1.32 1.87 10.92
CA GLU A 188 0.73 2.13 12.23
C GLU A 188 1.09 1.06 13.28
N PHE A 189 1.44 -0.14 12.84
CA PHE A 189 1.84 -1.25 13.72
C PHE A 189 3.35 -1.32 13.96
N ALA A 190 4.14 -0.44 13.32
CA ALA A 190 5.58 -0.42 13.51
C ALA A 190 5.95 -0.06 14.95
N LYS A 191 7.04 -0.65 15.47
CA LYS A 191 7.57 -0.32 16.79
C LYS A 191 7.94 1.16 16.85
N GLY A 192 7.44 1.86 17.86
CA GLY A 192 7.68 3.31 18.01
C GLY A 192 6.68 4.18 17.22
N SER A 193 5.68 3.60 16.57
CA SER A 193 4.62 4.34 15.86
C SER A 193 3.77 5.24 16.77
N GLY A 194 3.83 5.03 18.08
CA GLY A 194 2.94 5.69 19.04
C GLY A 194 1.53 5.07 19.10
N VAL A 195 1.33 3.95 18.42
CA VAL A 195 0.13 3.13 18.52
C VAL A 195 0.38 2.02 19.53
N ASP A 196 -0.56 1.82 20.46
CA ASP A 196 -0.47 0.73 21.43
C ASP A 196 -0.69 -0.61 20.72
N PRO A 197 0.29 -1.52 20.70
CA PRO A 197 0.13 -2.81 20.03
C PRO A 197 -0.88 -3.74 20.74
N GLN A 198 -1.29 -3.42 21.96
CA GLN A 198 -2.33 -4.16 22.70
C GLN A 198 -3.73 -3.58 22.46
N ASP A 199 -3.84 -2.35 21.97
CA ASP A 199 -5.11 -1.76 21.58
C ASP A 199 -5.45 -2.12 20.14
N LEU A 200 -6.16 -3.20 19.94
CA LEU A 200 -6.58 -3.71 18.65
C LEU A 200 -7.78 -2.98 18.04
N ARG A 201 -8.30 -1.96 18.73
CA ARG A 201 -9.42 -1.16 18.19
C ARG A 201 -8.94 -0.34 16.97
N PRO A 202 -9.81 -0.15 15.97
CA PRO A 202 -9.50 0.68 14.82
C PRO A 202 -9.08 2.10 15.23
N LEU A 203 -8.06 2.63 14.60
CA LEU A 203 -7.63 4.01 14.78
C LEU A 203 -8.71 4.96 14.25
N ASN A 204 -8.93 6.05 14.95
CA ASN A 204 -9.94 7.06 14.61
C ASN A 204 -9.36 8.34 14.00
N LYS A 205 -8.04 8.44 13.90
CA LYS A 205 -7.33 9.59 13.33
C LYS A 205 -6.13 9.13 12.52
N LEU A 206 -5.91 9.76 11.38
CA LEU A 206 -4.64 9.68 10.67
C LEU A 206 -3.55 10.33 11.52
N LYS A 207 -2.40 9.69 11.54
CA LYS A 207 -1.22 10.22 12.24
C LYS A 207 0.00 10.12 11.33
N LEU A 208 0.82 11.14 11.37
CA LEU A 208 2.20 11.01 10.92
C LEU A 208 2.91 10.10 11.91
N VAL A 209 3.10 8.86 11.51
CA VAL A 209 3.75 7.83 12.34
C VAL A 209 5.25 8.09 12.33
N ALA A 210 5.87 8.10 13.50
CA ALA A 210 7.32 8.21 13.61
C ALA A 210 8.02 7.11 12.81
N GLY A 211 8.99 7.48 11.98
CA GLY A 211 9.70 6.55 11.10
C GLY A 211 9.02 6.26 9.76
N SER A 212 7.86 6.86 9.47
CA SER A 212 7.23 6.81 8.15
C SER A 212 8.01 7.63 7.13
N THR A 213 8.10 7.14 5.90
CA THR A 213 8.69 7.87 4.77
C THR A 213 7.89 9.13 4.39
N LEU A 214 6.69 9.32 4.94
CA LEU A 214 5.95 10.58 4.81
C LEU A 214 6.77 11.79 5.31
N ALA A 215 7.67 11.59 6.27
CA ALA A 215 8.58 12.63 6.73
C ALA A 215 9.57 13.11 5.64
N LEU A 216 9.69 12.36 4.54
CA LEU A 216 10.55 12.68 3.40
C LEU A 216 9.80 13.32 2.23
N THR A 217 8.49 13.54 2.36
CA THR A 217 7.67 14.21 1.34
C THR A 217 8.25 15.58 1.03
N GLY A 218 8.41 15.89 -0.26
CA GLY A 218 9.06 17.13 -0.72
C GLY A 218 10.58 17.12 -0.69
N LYS A 219 11.25 16.16 -0.03
CA LYS A 219 12.71 16.02 -0.05
C LYS A 219 13.23 15.24 -1.27
N TYR A 220 12.47 14.27 -1.71
CA TYR A 220 12.78 13.41 -2.85
C TYR A 220 11.63 13.44 -3.85
N SER A 221 11.93 13.60 -5.12
CA SER A 221 10.92 13.66 -6.19
C SER A 221 10.65 12.30 -6.86
N ASN A 222 11.38 11.28 -6.48
CA ASN A 222 11.33 9.96 -7.10
C ASN A 222 10.56 8.91 -6.29
N PHE A 223 9.78 9.29 -5.29
CA PHE A 223 9.01 8.31 -4.52
C PHE A 223 7.56 8.71 -4.29
N MET A 224 6.73 7.71 -4.03
CA MET A 224 5.41 7.86 -3.47
C MET A 224 5.25 6.93 -2.27
N CYS A 225 4.61 7.41 -1.22
CA CYS A 225 4.23 6.61 -0.06
C CYS A 225 2.79 6.15 -0.20
N LEU A 226 2.53 4.85 -0.04
CA LEU A 226 1.18 4.28 -0.01
C LEU A 226 0.73 4.00 1.42
N ARG A 227 -0.49 4.40 1.74
CA ARG A 227 -1.16 4.10 3.01
C ARG A 227 -2.56 3.55 2.75
N THR A 228 -3.15 2.88 3.72
CA THR A 228 -4.47 2.30 3.59
C THR A 228 -5.29 2.42 4.87
N PHE A 229 -6.60 2.64 4.72
CA PHE A 229 -7.54 2.56 5.83
C PHE A 229 -7.99 1.12 6.13
N SER A 230 -7.56 0.15 5.31
CA SER A 230 -8.02 -1.24 5.42
C SER A 230 -7.52 -1.98 6.65
N LYS A 231 -6.39 -1.56 7.24
CA LYS A 231 -5.67 -2.29 8.30
C LYS A 231 -5.89 -1.65 9.67
N ALA A 232 -5.03 -0.77 10.12
CA ALA A 232 -5.10 -0.15 11.43
C ALA A 232 -6.39 0.64 11.70
N TYR A 233 -7.05 1.11 10.67
CA TYR A 233 -8.31 1.84 10.77
C TYR A 233 -9.55 0.96 10.67
N GLY A 234 -9.39 -0.35 10.41
CA GLY A 234 -10.50 -1.31 10.36
C GLY A 234 -11.52 -1.08 9.24
N LEU A 235 -11.15 -0.35 8.17
CA LEU A 235 -12.06 0.07 7.11
C LEU A 235 -11.83 -0.70 5.79
N ALA A 236 -11.49 -1.98 5.88
CA ALA A 236 -11.21 -2.80 4.69
C ALA A 236 -12.37 -2.79 3.68
N GLY A 237 -13.62 -2.81 4.16
CA GLY A 237 -14.82 -2.79 3.32
C GLY A 237 -15.07 -1.48 2.58
N LEU A 238 -14.55 -0.35 3.05
CA LEU A 238 -14.72 0.96 2.41
C LEU A 238 -13.78 1.17 1.21
N ARG A 239 -12.76 0.35 1.06
CA ARG A 239 -11.81 0.42 -0.05
C ARG A 239 -11.16 1.79 -0.21
N VAL A 240 -10.65 2.38 0.87
CA VAL A 240 -9.95 3.66 0.83
C VAL A 240 -8.45 3.45 1.04
N GLY A 241 -7.68 3.91 0.09
CA GLY A 241 -6.22 4.00 0.16
C GLY A 241 -5.77 5.37 -0.31
N LEU A 242 -4.55 5.75 0.04
CA LEU A 242 -3.96 7.02 -0.37
C LEU A 242 -2.51 6.83 -0.80
N SER A 243 -2.08 7.63 -1.77
CA SER A 243 -0.68 7.87 -2.07
C SER A 243 -0.32 9.33 -1.80
N LEU A 244 0.89 9.51 -1.32
CA LEU A 244 1.48 10.81 -1.02
C LEU A 244 2.79 10.94 -1.81
N ILE A 245 2.94 12.07 -2.51
CA ILE A 245 4.04 12.35 -3.43
C ILE A 245 4.71 13.68 -3.09
#